data_f53245a8057428199090c20aa2b30e4b
#
_entry.id   f53245a8057428199090c20aa2b30e4b
#
_cell.length_a   1.000
_cell.length_b   1.000
_cell.length_c   1.000
_cell.angle_alpha   90.00
_cell.angle_beta   90.00
_cell.angle_gamma   90.00
#
_symmetry.space_group_name_H-M   'P 1'
#
loop_
_entity.id
_entity.type
_entity.pdbx_description
1 polymer ?
#
loop_
_entity_poly.entity_id
_entity_poly.type
_entity_poly.pdbx_seq_one_letter_code
_entity_poly.pdbx_strand_id
1 'polypeptide(L)'
;MRYLSGLLFLLSALILVPSIASAEDHTVLVGTESNALVFEPAILKISPGDNVTFIWTPGMPHNVAQVSSSASNTYVSGFRSGDPQDGGEWALPSNLTEQDGTLYYVCEPHAGLQMRGQIIIQSAPEITMDFGDFPWLSYLLVFPLLGALWIFAFRNNPEAPRIIALFTTLFTLGLSVIVFLKAGSGSGFRLMEEYVWAPKLGVSLLLGVDGLSSPMVLLTGIIGPLTIIFAWHEKERPALFFALLLVMQTALFGVFVTLDYFVFYIFWEVVLIPMFFLIAIWGGSNKRYASIKFFIYTFTASVVMLVGFMALYFEAGANSFSMIEITKANINFTEDFQIWVFAALFIGFAVKIPSVPWHTWLPDAHVEAPTAGSI
;
A
#
# COMPACT_ATOMS: atom_id res chain seq x y z
N MET A 1 14.81 36.33 10.73
CA MET A 1 14.97 35.52 11.95
C MET A 1 13.67 35.33 12.77
N ARG A 2 12.50 35.61 12.25
CA ARG A 2 11.21 35.48 12.96
C ARG A 2 10.27 34.38 12.45
N TYR A 3 10.70 33.60 11.45
CA TYR A 3 9.92 32.52 10.86
C TYR A 3 10.48 31.11 11.10
N LEU A 4 11.68 31.00 11.74
CA LEU A 4 12.25 29.71 12.13
C LEU A 4 11.75 29.21 13.50
N SER A 5 11.22 30.09 14.35
CA SER A 5 10.68 29.71 15.67
C SER A 5 9.25 29.14 15.61
N GLY A 6 8.52 29.36 14.50
CA GLY A 6 7.17 28.78 14.32
C GLY A 6 7.15 27.33 13.86
N LEU A 7 8.25 26.86 13.25
CA LEU A 7 8.35 25.46 12.77
C LEU A 7 8.77 24.48 13.87
N LEU A 8 9.39 24.98 14.92
CA LEU A 8 9.81 24.17 16.09
C LEU A 8 8.72 24.01 17.15
N PHE A 9 7.65 24.81 17.10
CA PHE A 9 6.56 24.75 18.09
C PHE A 9 5.37 23.87 17.67
N LEU A 10 5.34 23.36 16.44
CA LEU A 10 4.34 22.41 15.94
C LEU A 10 4.72 20.94 16.15
N LEU A 11 5.87 20.66 16.74
CA LEU A 11 6.42 19.32 16.94
C LEU A 11 6.20 18.73 18.35
N SER A 12 5.43 19.37 19.21
CA SER A 12 5.36 18.95 20.62
C SER A 12 3.96 18.64 21.18
N ALA A 13 2.98 18.29 20.35
CA ALA A 13 1.67 17.88 20.86
C ALA A 13 0.98 16.83 19.99
N LEU A 14 1.58 15.65 19.84
CA LEU A 14 0.81 14.44 19.54
C LEU A 14 1.05 13.45 20.67
N ILE A 15 0.24 13.56 21.71
CA ILE A 15 0.03 12.47 22.66
C ILE A 15 -0.64 11.36 21.84
N LEU A 16 0.10 10.29 21.61
CA LEU A 16 -0.45 9.01 21.17
C LEU A 16 -1.43 8.54 22.26
N VAL A 17 -2.71 8.76 22.03
CA VAL A 17 -3.74 7.98 22.73
C VAL A 17 -3.73 6.63 22.02
N PRO A 18 -3.38 5.52 22.69
CA PRO A 18 -3.57 4.22 22.11
C PRO A 18 -5.07 4.09 21.78
N SER A 19 -5.41 3.92 20.53
CA SER A 19 -6.75 3.53 20.12
C SER A 19 -7.01 2.18 20.77
N ILE A 20 -7.78 2.16 21.84
CA ILE A 20 -8.39 0.93 22.35
C ILE A 20 -9.35 0.55 21.24
N ALA A 21 -9.06 -0.54 20.53
CA ALA A 21 -9.98 -1.12 19.55
C ALA A 21 -11.30 -1.37 20.31
N SER A 22 -12.34 -0.62 19.97
CA SER A 22 -13.68 -0.88 20.49
C SER A 22 -14.18 -2.14 19.78
N ALA A 23 -14.81 -3.05 20.55
CA ALA A 23 -15.48 -4.20 19.97
C ALA A 23 -16.47 -3.74 18.90
N GLU A 24 -16.41 -4.35 17.72
CA GLU A 24 -17.35 -4.10 16.63
C GLU A 24 -18.52 -5.08 16.70
N ASP A 25 -19.69 -4.63 16.25
CA ASP A 25 -20.91 -5.43 16.21
C ASP A 25 -21.11 -5.99 14.78
N HIS A 26 -21.11 -7.31 14.66
CA HIS A 26 -21.32 -8.01 13.40
C HIS A 26 -22.66 -8.74 13.39
N THR A 27 -23.30 -8.80 12.22
CA THR A 27 -24.57 -9.48 12.06
C THR A 27 -24.47 -10.62 11.05
N VAL A 28 -25.05 -11.78 11.38
CA VAL A 28 -25.24 -12.90 10.47
C VAL A 28 -26.75 -13.12 10.28
N LEU A 29 -27.23 -13.01 9.05
CA LEU A 29 -28.60 -13.35 8.73
C LEU A 29 -28.78 -14.86 8.67
N VAL A 30 -29.82 -15.36 9.31
CA VAL A 30 -30.19 -16.78 9.32
C VAL A 30 -31.38 -16.96 8.39
N GLY A 31 -31.13 -17.44 7.19
CA GLY A 31 -32.03 -17.36 6.05
C GLY A 31 -32.03 -15.96 5.41
N THR A 32 -32.40 -15.88 4.13
CA THR A 32 -32.62 -14.64 3.42
C THR A 32 -33.90 -14.72 2.59
N GLU A 33 -34.44 -13.59 2.14
CA GLU A 33 -35.61 -13.57 1.27
C GLU A 33 -35.43 -14.35 -0.04
N SER A 34 -34.19 -14.41 -0.53
CA SER A 34 -33.82 -15.13 -1.76
C SER A 34 -33.46 -16.59 -1.54
N ASN A 35 -32.96 -16.97 -0.33
CA ASN A 35 -32.58 -18.32 0.01
C ASN A 35 -32.74 -18.56 1.53
N ALA A 36 -33.74 -19.32 1.90
CA ALA A 36 -34.02 -19.64 3.30
C ALA A 36 -32.97 -20.56 3.95
N LEU A 37 -32.16 -21.29 3.20
CA LEU A 37 -31.21 -22.31 3.71
C LEU A 37 -29.77 -21.81 3.72
N VAL A 38 -29.52 -20.59 4.14
CA VAL A 38 -28.18 -20.00 4.21
C VAL A 38 -27.95 -19.23 5.50
N PHE A 39 -26.67 -19.07 5.86
CA PHE A 39 -26.18 -18.03 6.75
C PHE A 39 -25.51 -16.95 5.88
N GLU A 40 -25.80 -15.67 6.10
CA GLU A 40 -25.22 -14.59 5.31
C GLU A 40 -24.61 -13.49 6.22
N PRO A 41 -23.30 -13.30 6.17
CA PRO A 41 -22.31 -14.08 5.39
C PRO A 41 -22.11 -15.52 5.93
N ALA A 42 -21.84 -16.48 5.03
CA ALA A 42 -21.54 -17.85 5.42
C ALA A 42 -20.13 -17.98 6.07
N ILE A 43 -19.24 -17.05 5.75
CA ILE A 43 -17.91 -16.92 6.36
C ILE A 43 -17.79 -15.50 6.90
N LEU A 44 -17.74 -15.36 8.21
CA LEU A 44 -17.54 -14.10 8.89
C LEU A 44 -16.13 -14.07 9.49
N LYS A 45 -15.37 -13.01 9.21
CA LYS A 45 -14.09 -12.76 9.87
C LYS A 45 -14.27 -11.63 10.86
N ILE A 46 -13.76 -11.80 12.06
CA ILE A 46 -13.85 -10.83 13.16
C ILE A 46 -12.53 -10.71 13.90
N SER A 47 -12.37 -9.63 14.66
CA SER A 47 -11.29 -9.49 15.63
C SER A 47 -11.66 -10.11 16.99
N PRO A 48 -10.68 -10.52 17.80
CA PRO A 48 -10.95 -10.96 19.16
C PRO A 48 -11.65 -9.87 19.97
N GLY A 49 -12.74 -10.24 20.62
CA GLY A 49 -13.56 -9.34 21.43
C GLY A 49 -14.73 -8.70 20.70
N ASP A 50 -14.86 -8.88 19.38
CA ASP A 50 -16.01 -8.40 18.61
C ASP A 50 -17.29 -9.19 18.99
N ASN A 51 -18.43 -8.53 18.79
CA ASN A 51 -19.74 -9.12 19.05
C ASN A 51 -20.34 -9.68 17.76
N VAL A 52 -21.02 -10.82 17.85
CA VAL A 52 -21.73 -11.42 16.71
C VAL A 52 -23.18 -11.68 17.10
N THR A 53 -24.11 -11.14 16.31
CA THR A 53 -25.54 -11.33 16.47
C THR A 53 -26.12 -12.06 15.27
N PHE A 54 -26.83 -13.13 15.50
CA PHE A 54 -27.58 -13.86 14.49
C PHE A 54 -29.03 -13.32 14.46
N ILE A 55 -29.53 -12.98 13.26
CA ILE A 55 -30.88 -12.46 13.05
C ILE A 55 -31.63 -13.40 12.10
N TRP A 56 -32.76 -13.94 12.55
CA TRP A 56 -33.59 -14.84 11.76
C TRP A 56 -34.51 -14.06 10.82
N THR A 57 -34.44 -14.37 9.54
CA THR A 57 -35.41 -13.91 8.56
C THR A 57 -36.66 -14.78 8.69
N PRO A 58 -37.86 -14.19 8.88
CA PRO A 58 -39.10 -14.96 8.99
C PRO A 58 -39.40 -15.83 7.77
N GLY A 59 -39.98 -17.03 7.96
CA GLY A 59 -40.42 -17.91 6.87
C GLY A 59 -40.11 -19.38 7.07
N MET A 60 -39.08 -19.73 7.84
CA MET A 60 -38.72 -21.12 8.16
C MET A 60 -37.97 -21.21 9.50
N PRO A 61 -38.28 -22.19 10.35
CA PRO A 61 -37.59 -22.33 11.63
C PRO A 61 -36.12 -22.74 11.48
N HIS A 62 -35.23 -22.00 12.09
CA HIS A 62 -33.78 -22.21 12.11
C HIS A 62 -33.22 -22.14 13.52
N ASN A 63 -32.03 -22.73 13.70
CA ASN A 63 -31.19 -22.48 14.87
C ASN A 63 -29.71 -22.39 14.46
N VAL A 64 -28.85 -22.05 15.42
CA VAL A 64 -27.42 -22.02 15.25
C VAL A 64 -26.79 -22.92 16.28
N ALA A 65 -26.06 -23.93 15.85
CA ALA A 65 -25.43 -24.92 16.73
C ALA A 65 -23.98 -25.17 16.32
N GLN A 66 -23.06 -25.10 17.26
CA GLN A 66 -21.64 -25.32 17.01
C GLN A 66 -21.38 -26.78 16.60
N VAL A 67 -20.46 -26.92 15.64
CA VAL A 67 -19.98 -28.25 15.22
C VAL A 67 -18.44 -28.26 15.25
N SER A 68 -17.85 -29.46 15.27
CA SER A 68 -16.41 -29.65 15.45
C SER A 68 -15.57 -29.28 14.21
N SER A 69 -16.17 -29.23 13.03
CA SER A 69 -15.51 -28.94 11.78
C SER A 69 -16.47 -28.48 10.68
N SER A 70 -15.96 -27.93 9.60
CA SER A 70 -16.75 -27.51 8.43
C SER A 70 -17.53 -28.69 7.77
N ALA A 71 -17.12 -29.93 7.97
CA ALA A 71 -17.77 -31.13 7.42
C ALA A 71 -18.78 -31.78 8.38
N SER A 72 -18.79 -31.40 9.65
CA SER A 72 -19.69 -31.98 10.65
C SER A 72 -21.11 -31.44 10.49
N ASN A 73 -22.09 -32.32 10.64
CA ASN A 73 -23.53 -32.01 10.61
C ASN A 73 -24.20 -32.14 11.98
N THR A 74 -23.46 -32.54 13.01
CA THR A 74 -24.04 -32.88 14.30
C THR A 74 -23.46 -32.02 15.40
N TYR A 75 -24.32 -31.38 16.16
CA TYR A 75 -23.96 -30.69 17.39
C TYR A 75 -23.41 -31.72 18.41
N VAL A 76 -22.28 -31.43 18.99
CA VAL A 76 -21.66 -32.27 20.04
C VAL A 76 -21.54 -31.50 21.35
N SER A 77 -21.02 -30.29 21.27
CA SER A 77 -20.81 -29.41 22.43
C SER A 77 -20.51 -27.98 21.96
N GLY A 78 -20.58 -27.01 22.87
CA GLY A 78 -20.31 -25.62 22.63
C GLY A 78 -21.57 -24.77 22.63
N PHE A 79 -21.61 -23.73 21.80
CA PHE A 79 -22.76 -22.81 21.75
C PHE A 79 -23.95 -23.40 20.96
N ARG A 80 -25.14 -22.99 21.37
CA ARG A 80 -26.40 -23.32 20.69
C ARG A 80 -27.43 -22.24 20.97
N SER A 81 -28.10 -21.74 19.95
CA SER A 81 -29.13 -20.71 20.09
C SER A 81 -30.47 -21.23 20.69
N GLY A 82 -30.59 -22.54 20.91
CA GLY A 82 -31.80 -23.19 21.39
C GLY A 82 -32.49 -23.99 20.31
N ASP A 83 -33.80 -24.24 20.50
CA ASP A 83 -34.65 -24.94 19.52
C ASP A 83 -34.90 -24.06 18.29
N PRO A 84 -35.14 -24.65 17.11
CA PRO A 84 -35.42 -23.91 15.90
C PRO A 84 -36.58 -22.93 16.04
N GLN A 85 -36.35 -21.65 15.65
CA GLN A 85 -37.34 -20.58 15.76
C GLN A 85 -37.50 -19.85 14.42
N ASP A 86 -38.66 -19.25 14.21
CA ASP A 86 -39.01 -18.46 13.03
C ASP A 86 -39.05 -17.00 13.42
N GLY A 87 -37.94 -16.27 13.12
CA GLY A 87 -37.74 -14.89 13.51
C GLY A 87 -37.07 -14.69 14.88
N GLY A 88 -36.59 -13.48 15.13
CA GLY A 88 -35.88 -13.10 16.36
C GLY A 88 -34.38 -12.89 16.15
N GLU A 89 -33.67 -12.71 17.24
CA GLU A 89 -32.21 -12.52 17.26
C GLU A 89 -31.57 -13.30 18.39
N TRP A 90 -30.30 -13.61 18.24
CA TRP A 90 -29.51 -14.28 19.29
C TRP A 90 -28.04 -13.83 19.19
N ALA A 91 -27.52 -13.32 20.30
CA ALA A 91 -26.12 -12.90 20.38
C ALA A 91 -25.22 -14.09 20.78
N LEU A 92 -24.13 -14.26 20.05
CA LEU A 92 -23.09 -15.20 20.41
C LEU A 92 -22.46 -14.79 21.76
N PRO A 93 -22.24 -15.70 22.70
CA PRO A 93 -21.55 -15.38 23.96
C PRO A 93 -20.16 -14.77 23.70
N SER A 94 -19.87 -13.58 24.24
CA SER A 94 -18.66 -12.81 23.98
C SER A 94 -17.36 -13.54 24.33
N ASN A 95 -17.39 -14.44 25.32
CA ASN A 95 -16.22 -15.24 25.68
C ASN A 95 -15.77 -16.23 24.58
N LEU A 96 -16.57 -16.45 23.56
CA LEU A 96 -16.25 -17.32 22.43
C LEU A 96 -15.48 -16.58 21.32
N THR A 97 -15.49 -15.24 21.36
CA THR A 97 -14.79 -14.39 20.40
C THR A 97 -13.49 -13.78 20.94
N GLU A 98 -13.11 -14.10 22.19
CA GLU A 98 -11.93 -13.50 22.86
C GLU A 98 -10.57 -14.00 22.34
N GLN A 99 -10.52 -15.13 21.65
CA GLN A 99 -9.27 -15.77 21.22
C GLN A 99 -9.32 -16.13 19.74
N ASP A 100 -8.16 -16.06 19.10
CA ASP A 100 -7.99 -16.50 17.72
C ASP A 100 -8.46 -17.95 17.54
N GLY A 101 -9.21 -18.21 16.48
CA GLY A 101 -9.74 -19.53 16.18
C GLY A 101 -10.81 -19.51 15.11
N THR A 102 -11.39 -20.67 14.85
CA THR A 102 -12.53 -20.78 13.92
C THR A 102 -13.67 -21.52 14.61
N LEU A 103 -14.83 -20.89 14.64
CA LEU A 103 -16.07 -21.49 15.13
C LEU A 103 -16.88 -21.95 13.93
N TYR A 104 -17.12 -23.25 13.83
CA TYR A 104 -17.98 -23.83 12.80
C TYR A 104 -19.38 -24.05 13.39
N TYR A 105 -20.40 -23.74 12.59
CA TYR A 105 -21.79 -23.90 13.01
C TYR A 105 -22.70 -24.34 11.86
N VAL A 106 -23.84 -24.93 12.23
CA VAL A 106 -24.87 -25.40 11.30
C VAL A 106 -26.27 -25.04 11.82
N CYS A 107 -27.23 -24.99 10.93
CA CYS A 107 -28.64 -25.14 11.34
C CYS A 107 -28.96 -26.61 11.46
N GLU A 108 -29.28 -27.10 12.69
CA GLU A 108 -29.48 -28.54 12.92
C GLU A 108 -30.53 -29.15 12.00
N PRO A 109 -31.74 -28.57 11.81
CA PRO A 109 -32.74 -29.14 10.88
C PRO A 109 -32.24 -29.22 9.43
N HIS A 110 -31.32 -28.31 9.02
CA HIS A 110 -30.92 -28.14 7.64
C HIS A 110 -29.43 -28.46 7.38
N ALA A 111 -28.74 -29.04 8.34
CA ALA A 111 -27.33 -29.41 8.21
C ALA A 111 -27.06 -30.33 7.01
N GLY A 112 -27.99 -31.30 6.76
CA GLY A 112 -27.92 -32.16 5.57
C GLY A 112 -28.12 -31.46 4.23
N LEU A 113 -28.67 -30.25 4.24
CA LEU A 113 -28.88 -29.39 3.06
C LEU A 113 -27.78 -28.32 2.92
N GLN A 114 -26.66 -28.51 3.60
CA GLN A 114 -25.48 -27.62 3.54
C GLN A 114 -25.69 -26.24 4.20
N MET A 115 -26.73 -26.05 5.05
CA MET A 115 -26.88 -24.80 5.80
C MET A 115 -25.89 -24.76 6.96
N ARG A 116 -24.73 -24.16 6.67
CA ARG A 116 -23.57 -24.04 7.56
C ARG A 116 -22.82 -22.75 7.40
N GLY A 117 -22.10 -22.34 8.45
CA GLY A 117 -21.26 -21.15 8.44
C GLY A 117 -20.04 -21.33 9.33
N GLN A 118 -19.14 -20.34 9.24
CA GLN A 118 -17.97 -20.26 10.10
C GLN A 118 -17.66 -18.82 10.49
N ILE A 119 -17.24 -18.62 11.72
CA ILE A 119 -16.67 -17.39 12.22
C ILE A 119 -15.17 -17.61 12.38
N ILE A 120 -14.36 -16.85 11.66
CA ILE A 120 -12.90 -16.85 11.77
C ILE A 120 -12.54 -15.68 12.66
N ILE A 121 -12.08 -15.97 13.88
CA ILE A 121 -11.59 -14.99 14.83
C ILE A 121 -10.10 -14.91 14.63
N GLN A 122 -9.62 -13.77 14.18
CA GLN A 122 -8.21 -13.55 13.88
C GLN A 122 -7.80 -12.16 14.34
N SER A 123 -6.81 -12.09 15.22
CA SER A 123 -6.18 -10.83 15.57
C SER A 123 -5.70 -10.15 14.31
N ALA A 124 -5.93 -8.84 14.21
CA ALA A 124 -5.28 -8.05 13.17
C ALA A 124 -3.78 -8.32 13.21
N PRO A 125 -3.10 -8.45 12.05
CA PRO A 125 -1.68 -8.69 12.03
C PRO A 125 -0.97 -7.63 12.87
N GLU A 126 -0.20 -8.08 13.86
CA GLU A 126 0.58 -7.18 14.70
C GLU A 126 1.70 -6.56 13.87
N ILE A 127 1.40 -5.41 13.26
CA ILE A 127 2.36 -4.65 12.48
C ILE A 127 3.15 -3.80 13.47
N THR A 128 4.36 -4.24 13.79
CA THR A 128 5.27 -3.45 14.62
C THR A 128 5.70 -2.20 13.87
N MET A 129 5.60 -1.06 14.52
CA MET A 129 5.96 0.25 13.98
C MET A 129 7.05 0.86 14.88
N ASP A 130 8.21 1.15 14.30
CA ASP A 130 9.33 1.78 14.99
C ASP A 130 9.60 3.15 14.37
N PHE A 131 9.23 4.20 15.11
CA PHE A 131 9.49 5.58 14.69
C PHE A 131 10.93 5.95 14.97
N GLY A 132 11.63 6.37 13.91
CA GLY A 132 13.03 6.76 14.02
C GLY A 132 13.24 8.07 14.77
N ASP A 133 14.33 8.16 15.55
CA ASP A 133 14.71 9.42 16.25
C ASP A 133 15.16 10.54 15.30
N PHE A 134 15.45 10.20 14.03
CA PHE A 134 15.95 11.12 13.02
C PHE A 134 15.28 10.84 11.67
N PRO A 135 14.87 11.88 10.89
CA PRO A 135 14.08 11.72 9.67
C PRO A 135 14.93 11.25 8.47
N TRP A 136 15.52 10.07 8.55
CA TRP A 136 16.40 9.50 7.52
C TRP A 136 15.75 9.41 6.14
N LEU A 137 14.47 9.00 6.09
CA LEU A 137 13.74 8.78 4.85
C LEU A 137 13.36 10.11 4.19
N SER A 138 12.98 11.11 5.00
CA SER A 138 12.75 12.47 4.49
C SER A 138 14.02 13.07 3.87
N TYR A 139 15.20 12.86 4.48
CA TYR A 139 16.45 13.31 3.87
C TYR A 139 16.76 12.59 2.55
N LEU A 140 16.47 11.28 2.45
CA LEU A 140 16.59 10.54 1.18
C LEU A 140 15.75 11.15 0.06
N LEU A 141 14.53 11.61 0.38
CA LEU A 141 13.63 12.22 -0.60
C LEU A 141 14.01 13.65 -0.95
N VAL A 142 14.36 14.44 0.06
CA VAL A 142 14.58 15.90 -0.14
C VAL A 142 15.95 16.19 -0.74
N PHE A 143 16.98 15.44 -0.38
CA PHE A 143 18.35 15.77 -0.77
C PHE A 143 18.60 15.73 -2.29
N PRO A 144 18.11 14.75 -3.07
CA PRO A 144 18.24 14.80 -4.52
C PRO A 144 17.48 15.96 -5.15
N LEU A 145 16.32 16.36 -4.59
CA LEU A 145 15.60 17.55 -5.07
C LEU A 145 16.39 18.84 -4.84
N LEU A 146 17.02 18.97 -3.68
CA LEU A 146 17.92 20.10 -3.40
C LEU A 146 19.11 20.08 -4.35
N GLY A 147 19.67 18.92 -4.65
CA GLY A 147 20.73 18.75 -5.65
C GLY A 147 20.28 19.21 -7.04
N ALA A 148 19.07 18.86 -7.46
CA ALA A 148 18.50 19.32 -8.71
C ALA A 148 18.33 20.87 -8.77
N LEU A 149 17.89 21.47 -7.68
CA LEU A 149 17.81 22.93 -7.55
C LEU A 149 19.19 23.60 -7.60
N TRP A 150 20.19 23.02 -6.93
CA TRP A 150 21.57 23.52 -6.98
C TRP A 150 22.16 23.45 -8.39
N ILE A 151 21.89 22.40 -9.14
CA ILE A 151 22.30 22.30 -10.54
C ILE A 151 21.77 23.50 -11.34
N PHE A 152 20.52 23.90 -11.17
CA PHE A 152 19.97 25.06 -11.86
C PHE A 152 20.59 26.37 -11.41
N ALA A 153 20.96 26.53 -10.14
CA ALA A 153 21.65 27.69 -9.62
C ALA A 153 23.06 27.87 -10.26
N PHE A 154 23.75 26.76 -10.53
CA PHE A 154 25.10 26.74 -11.09
C PHE A 154 25.14 26.34 -12.57
N ARG A 155 24.04 26.42 -13.31
CA ARG A 155 23.89 25.96 -14.70
C ARG A 155 24.84 26.63 -15.71
N ASN A 156 25.37 27.81 -15.39
CA ASN A 156 26.30 28.55 -16.26
C ASN A 156 27.72 27.94 -16.26
N ASN A 157 28.05 27.10 -15.29
CA ASN A 157 29.32 26.38 -15.25
C ASN A 157 29.11 25.00 -15.89
N PRO A 158 29.82 24.64 -16.96
CA PRO A 158 29.60 23.37 -17.67
C PRO A 158 29.94 22.12 -16.84
N GLU A 159 30.82 22.23 -15.83
CA GLU A 159 31.23 21.12 -14.98
C GLU A 159 30.35 20.98 -13.73
N ALA A 160 29.75 22.06 -13.24
CA ALA A 160 29.01 22.05 -11.99
C ALA A 160 27.83 21.05 -11.97
N PRO A 161 27.00 20.89 -13.01
CA PRO A 161 25.88 19.96 -13.00
C PRO A 161 26.28 18.52 -12.67
N ARG A 162 27.35 18.01 -13.29
CA ARG A 162 27.85 16.63 -13.09
C ARG A 162 28.47 16.44 -11.73
N ILE A 163 29.22 17.44 -11.24
CA ILE A 163 29.86 17.37 -9.90
C ILE A 163 28.80 17.42 -8.80
N ILE A 164 27.82 18.32 -8.91
CA ILE A 164 26.71 18.42 -7.95
C ILE A 164 25.89 17.13 -7.95
N ALA A 165 25.56 16.58 -9.12
CA ALA A 165 24.82 15.33 -9.23
C ALA A 165 25.58 14.17 -8.61
N LEU A 166 26.89 14.04 -8.87
CA LEU A 166 27.70 12.98 -8.28
C LEU A 166 27.78 13.12 -6.75
N PHE A 167 28.06 14.33 -6.25
CA PHE A 167 28.07 14.56 -4.80
C PHE A 167 26.72 14.21 -4.16
N THR A 168 25.62 14.65 -4.77
CA THR A 168 24.26 14.38 -4.29
C THR A 168 23.97 12.87 -4.22
N THR A 169 24.30 12.16 -5.31
CA THR A 169 24.04 10.71 -5.37
C THR A 169 24.95 9.90 -4.46
N LEU A 170 26.20 10.30 -4.24
CA LEU A 170 27.09 9.70 -3.24
C LEU A 170 26.59 9.94 -1.82
N PHE A 171 26.08 11.13 -1.53
CA PHE A 171 25.49 11.42 -0.22
C PHE A 171 24.24 10.57 0.03
N THR A 172 23.34 10.47 -0.95
CA THR A 172 22.14 9.61 -0.83
C THR A 172 22.49 8.13 -0.76
N LEU A 173 23.56 7.68 -1.41
CA LEU A 173 24.10 6.34 -1.20
C LEU A 173 24.50 6.14 0.27
N GLY A 174 25.24 7.08 0.87
CA GLY A 174 25.59 7.02 2.29
C GLY A 174 24.36 6.92 3.20
N LEU A 175 23.33 7.73 2.92
CA LEU A 175 22.06 7.66 3.64
C LEU A 175 21.35 6.30 3.45
N SER A 176 21.31 5.77 2.22
CA SER A 176 20.67 4.48 1.93
C SER A 176 21.37 3.31 2.63
N VAL A 177 22.71 3.36 2.77
CA VAL A 177 23.48 2.40 3.58
C VAL A 177 23.05 2.50 5.05
N ILE A 178 22.96 3.71 5.62
CA ILE A 178 22.50 3.92 7.00
C ILE A 178 21.09 3.37 7.21
N VAL A 179 20.17 3.67 6.30
CA VAL A 179 18.79 3.16 6.34
C VAL A 179 18.79 1.63 6.32
N PHE A 180 19.53 1.01 5.41
CA PHE A 180 19.64 -0.44 5.31
C PHE A 180 20.17 -1.09 6.60
N LEU A 181 21.23 -0.53 7.18
CA LEU A 181 21.82 -1.05 8.42
C LEU A 181 20.89 -0.86 9.63
N LYS A 182 20.16 0.26 9.69
CA LYS A 182 19.22 0.53 10.80
C LYS A 182 17.90 -0.25 10.66
N ALA A 183 17.43 -0.51 9.45
CA ALA A 183 16.24 -1.33 9.22
C ALA A 183 16.42 -2.75 9.79
N GLY A 184 17.65 -3.31 9.72
CA GLY A 184 17.96 -4.61 10.30
C GLY A 184 17.10 -5.75 9.72
N SER A 185 17.03 -6.88 10.45
CA SER A 185 16.34 -8.10 10.03
C SER A 185 15.04 -8.39 10.82
N GLY A 186 14.47 -7.40 11.51
CA GLY A 186 13.24 -7.56 12.29
C GLY A 186 11.98 -7.52 11.45
N SER A 187 10.87 -8.01 12.02
CA SER A 187 9.53 -7.90 11.43
C SER A 187 8.97 -6.48 11.60
N GLY A 188 8.07 -6.08 10.69
CA GLY A 188 7.37 -4.80 10.73
C GLY A 188 8.11 -3.65 10.05
N PHE A 189 7.52 -2.45 10.17
CA PHE A 189 8.09 -1.23 9.57
C PHE A 189 8.97 -0.49 10.57
N ARG A 190 10.10 0.02 10.07
CA ARG A 190 11.11 0.72 10.85
C ARG A 190 11.45 2.07 10.26
N LEU A 191 12.07 2.92 11.08
CA LEU A 191 12.43 4.30 10.73
C LEU A 191 11.21 5.08 10.23
N MET A 192 10.07 4.84 10.85
CA MET A 192 8.83 5.46 10.43
C MET A 192 8.84 6.97 10.68
N GLU A 193 8.28 7.69 9.73
CA GLU A 193 8.12 9.14 9.76
C GLU A 193 6.72 9.45 9.27
N GLU A 194 5.98 10.29 9.98
CA GLU A 194 4.62 10.67 9.60
C GLU A 194 4.47 12.19 9.56
N TYR A 195 3.95 12.69 8.44
CA TYR A 195 3.64 14.10 8.25
C TYR A 195 2.23 14.23 7.67
N VAL A 196 1.32 14.78 8.45
CA VAL A 196 -0.05 14.99 8.00
C VAL A 196 -0.07 16.03 6.88
N TRP A 197 -0.52 15.62 5.69
CA TRP A 197 -0.54 16.50 4.51
C TRP A 197 -1.95 17.02 4.22
N ALA A 198 -2.93 16.14 4.01
CA ALA A 198 -4.30 16.51 3.71
C ALA A 198 -5.28 15.75 4.63
N PRO A 199 -5.47 16.21 5.88
CA PRO A 199 -6.24 15.47 6.90
C PRO A 199 -7.70 15.25 6.50
N LYS A 200 -8.31 16.17 5.73
CA LYS A 200 -9.68 16.02 5.25
C LYS A 200 -9.86 14.90 4.22
N LEU A 201 -8.78 14.49 3.55
CA LEU A 201 -8.75 13.41 2.57
C LEU A 201 -8.15 12.12 3.16
N GLY A 202 -7.70 12.14 4.40
CA GLY A 202 -7.00 11.01 5.02
C GLY A 202 -5.65 10.72 4.36
N VAL A 203 -4.96 11.73 3.80
CA VAL A 203 -3.65 11.58 3.17
C VAL A 203 -2.56 12.08 4.09
N SER A 204 -1.58 11.24 4.38
CA SER A 204 -0.36 11.60 5.10
C SER A 204 0.89 11.14 4.35
N LEU A 205 1.96 11.91 4.46
CA LEU A 205 3.28 11.44 4.04
C LEU A 205 3.77 10.48 5.13
N LEU A 206 3.33 9.23 5.03
CA LEU A 206 3.72 8.15 5.92
C LEU A 206 4.86 7.39 5.24
N LEU A 207 6.04 7.44 5.85
CA LEU A 207 7.25 6.81 5.36
C LEU A 207 7.68 5.70 6.31
N GLY A 208 8.25 4.63 5.77
CA GLY A 208 8.80 3.53 6.55
C GLY A 208 9.51 2.54 5.65
N VAL A 209 10.34 1.69 6.23
CA VAL A 209 11.03 0.61 5.52
C VAL A 209 10.88 -0.70 6.29
N ASP A 210 10.84 -1.78 5.53
CA ASP A 210 10.83 -3.15 6.03
C ASP A 210 12.00 -3.97 5.46
N GLY A 211 12.03 -5.26 5.73
CA GLY A 211 13.06 -6.17 5.24
C GLY A 211 13.09 -6.33 3.72
N LEU A 212 12.02 -5.98 3.00
CA LEU A 212 11.94 -6.04 1.54
C LEU A 212 12.29 -4.69 0.90
N SER A 213 11.76 -3.59 1.42
CA SER A 213 11.95 -2.26 0.84
C SER A 213 13.35 -1.68 1.13
N SER A 214 13.95 -1.98 2.28
CA SER A 214 15.28 -1.46 2.63
C SER A 214 16.40 -1.88 1.66
N PRO A 215 16.49 -3.13 1.14
CA PRO A 215 17.40 -3.48 0.06
C PRO A 215 17.12 -2.74 -1.25
N MET A 216 15.86 -2.43 -1.56
CA MET A 216 15.51 -1.67 -2.76
C MET A 216 15.94 -0.20 -2.64
N VAL A 217 15.81 0.38 -1.46
CA VAL A 217 16.37 1.70 -1.14
C VAL A 217 17.89 1.72 -1.31
N LEU A 218 18.59 0.70 -0.80
CA LEU A 218 20.04 0.58 -0.96
C LEU A 218 20.42 0.43 -2.45
N LEU A 219 19.73 -0.42 -3.19
CA LEU A 219 19.95 -0.61 -4.63
C LEU A 219 19.79 0.71 -5.40
N THR A 220 18.72 1.47 -5.13
CA THR A 220 18.51 2.81 -5.71
C THR A 220 19.67 3.76 -5.37
N GLY A 221 20.17 3.70 -4.13
CA GLY A 221 21.33 4.46 -3.70
C GLY A 221 22.62 4.10 -4.44
N ILE A 222 22.85 2.82 -4.74
CA ILE A 222 24.03 2.31 -5.49
C ILE A 222 23.93 2.73 -6.97
N ILE A 223 22.76 2.55 -7.58
CA ILE A 223 22.56 2.84 -9.01
C ILE A 223 22.74 4.35 -9.29
N GLY A 224 22.33 5.24 -8.38
CA GLY A 224 22.42 6.69 -8.58
C GLY A 224 23.81 7.18 -9.02
N PRO A 225 24.88 7.02 -8.22
CA PRO A 225 26.22 7.47 -8.61
C PRO A 225 26.73 6.75 -9.87
N LEU A 226 26.43 5.47 -10.05
CA LEU A 226 26.80 4.74 -11.27
C LEU A 226 26.20 5.38 -12.52
N THR A 227 24.92 5.72 -12.48
CA THR A 227 24.23 6.42 -13.58
C THR A 227 24.90 7.75 -13.90
N ILE A 228 25.28 8.56 -12.89
CA ILE A 228 25.98 9.82 -13.10
C ILE A 228 27.36 9.60 -13.71
N ILE A 229 28.11 8.58 -13.28
CA ILE A 229 29.41 8.24 -13.84
C ILE A 229 29.30 7.82 -15.31
N PHE A 230 28.31 6.99 -15.65
CA PHE A 230 28.05 6.60 -17.05
C PHE A 230 27.69 7.79 -17.93
N ALA A 231 26.91 8.72 -17.38
CA ALA A 231 26.49 9.95 -18.08
C ALA A 231 27.51 11.09 -18.04
N TRP A 232 28.71 10.88 -17.48
CA TRP A 232 29.68 11.94 -17.20
C TRP A 232 30.02 12.81 -18.40
N HIS A 233 30.02 12.24 -19.60
CA HIS A 233 30.38 12.91 -20.83
C HIS A 233 29.22 13.59 -21.56
N GLU A 234 28.03 13.60 -20.97
CA GLU A 234 26.87 14.27 -21.56
C GLU A 234 27.11 15.79 -21.67
N LYS A 235 26.96 16.32 -22.88
CA LYS A 235 27.22 17.75 -23.20
C LYS A 235 25.97 18.51 -23.59
N GLU A 236 24.92 17.79 -24.04
CA GLU A 236 23.67 18.42 -24.43
C GLU A 236 22.85 18.76 -23.18
N ARG A 237 22.66 20.05 -22.92
CA ARG A 237 21.85 20.57 -21.79
C ARG A 237 22.14 19.86 -20.46
N PRO A 238 23.39 19.78 -19.99
CA PRO A 238 23.78 18.94 -18.85
C PRO A 238 23.04 19.30 -17.57
N ALA A 239 22.70 20.55 -17.32
CA ALA A 239 21.94 20.97 -16.15
C ALA A 239 20.56 20.32 -16.10
N LEU A 240 19.84 20.30 -17.22
CA LEU A 240 18.52 19.66 -17.27
C LEU A 240 18.64 18.14 -17.18
N PHE A 241 19.62 17.55 -17.85
CA PHE A 241 19.86 16.11 -17.86
C PHE A 241 20.09 15.56 -16.45
N PHE A 242 21.08 16.11 -15.75
CA PHE A 242 21.42 15.64 -14.40
C PHE A 242 20.34 15.99 -13.36
N ALA A 243 19.64 17.12 -13.51
CA ALA A 243 18.51 17.42 -12.64
C ALA A 243 17.36 16.42 -12.80
N LEU A 244 17.02 16.00 -14.02
CA LEU A 244 16.01 14.98 -14.28
C LEU A 244 16.39 13.61 -13.65
N LEU A 245 17.68 13.22 -13.70
CA LEU A 245 18.15 12.01 -13.04
C LEU A 245 17.98 12.07 -11.51
N LEU A 246 18.27 13.23 -10.90
CA LEU A 246 18.06 13.41 -9.45
C LEU A 246 16.58 13.41 -9.05
N VAL A 247 15.70 14.01 -9.85
CA VAL A 247 14.24 13.94 -9.64
C VAL A 247 13.75 12.50 -9.76
N MET A 248 14.24 11.75 -10.75
CA MET A 248 13.91 10.34 -10.92
C MET A 248 14.37 9.51 -9.71
N GLN A 249 15.57 9.75 -9.19
CA GLN A 249 16.09 9.09 -8.00
C GLN A 249 15.19 9.36 -6.77
N THR A 250 14.75 10.61 -6.57
CA THR A 250 13.79 10.95 -5.51
C THR A 250 12.50 10.14 -5.66
N ALA A 251 11.94 10.09 -6.87
CA ALA A 251 10.69 9.38 -7.12
C ALA A 251 10.83 7.87 -6.85
N LEU A 252 11.97 7.26 -7.24
CA LEU A 252 12.27 5.85 -6.95
C LEU A 252 12.39 5.59 -5.45
N PHE A 253 13.10 6.43 -4.69
CA PHE A 253 13.11 6.32 -3.23
C PHE A 253 11.69 6.42 -2.66
N GLY A 254 10.89 7.39 -3.13
CA GLY A 254 9.52 7.58 -2.68
C GLY A 254 8.64 6.35 -2.88
N VAL A 255 8.75 5.67 -4.02
CA VAL A 255 8.03 4.41 -4.28
C VAL A 255 8.37 3.33 -3.24
N PHE A 256 9.61 3.24 -2.78
CA PHE A 256 10.04 2.19 -1.86
C PHE A 256 9.84 2.50 -0.37
N VAL A 257 9.69 3.78 0.00
CA VAL A 257 9.57 4.16 1.41
C VAL A 257 8.18 4.62 1.82
N THR A 258 7.26 4.85 0.89
CA THR A 258 5.91 5.35 1.19
C THR A 258 4.98 4.22 1.59
N LEU A 259 4.23 4.44 2.68
CA LEU A 259 3.22 3.54 3.25
C LEU A 259 1.80 4.11 3.14
N ASP A 260 1.58 5.08 2.27
CA ASP A 260 0.28 5.68 1.92
C ASP A 260 0.01 5.44 0.43
N TYR A 261 -1.13 4.85 0.07
CA TYR A 261 -1.47 4.50 -1.32
C TYR A 261 -1.53 5.70 -2.25
N PHE A 262 -2.03 6.85 -1.76
CA PHE A 262 -2.14 8.05 -2.59
C PHE A 262 -0.77 8.68 -2.85
N VAL A 263 0.07 8.76 -1.81
CA VAL A 263 1.44 9.29 -1.92
C VAL A 263 2.32 8.33 -2.73
N PHE A 264 2.15 7.01 -2.57
CA PHE A 264 2.78 6.00 -3.41
C PHE A 264 2.45 6.24 -4.89
N TYR A 265 1.18 6.46 -5.21
CA TYR A 265 0.76 6.74 -6.58
C TYR A 265 1.42 8.01 -7.13
N ILE A 266 1.54 9.08 -6.33
CA ILE A 266 2.25 10.28 -6.75
C ILE A 266 3.71 9.98 -7.13
N PHE A 267 4.46 9.29 -6.28
CA PHE A 267 5.85 8.94 -6.59
C PHE A 267 5.96 8.00 -7.80
N TRP A 268 5.02 7.07 -7.94
CA TRP A 268 4.92 6.17 -9.08
C TRP A 268 4.75 6.92 -10.41
N GLU A 269 3.94 7.98 -10.42
CA GLU A 269 3.73 8.83 -11.60
C GLU A 269 4.90 9.79 -11.83
N VAL A 270 5.49 10.34 -10.79
CA VAL A 270 6.61 11.28 -10.91
C VAL A 270 7.80 10.64 -11.63
N VAL A 271 8.03 9.33 -11.53
CA VAL A 271 9.07 8.62 -12.31
C VAL A 271 8.88 8.78 -13.82
N LEU A 272 7.63 8.88 -14.30
CA LEU A 272 7.35 8.96 -15.74
C LEU A 272 7.80 10.26 -16.36
N ILE A 273 7.71 11.37 -15.61
CA ILE A 273 8.01 12.71 -16.13
C ILE A 273 9.50 12.86 -16.53
N PRO A 274 10.47 12.57 -15.63
CA PRO A 274 11.88 12.61 -16.01
C PRO A 274 12.20 11.65 -17.16
N MET A 275 11.67 10.42 -17.11
CA MET A 275 11.96 9.42 -18.14
C MET A 275 11.41 9.83 -19.50
N PHE A 276 10.20 10.41 -19.56
CA PHE A 276 9.66 10.97 -20.79
C PHE A 276 10.60 12.02 -21.40
N PHE A 277 11.08 12.97 -20.61
CA PHE A 277 11.99 14.02 -21.09
C PHE A 277 13.37 13.46 -21.47
N LEU A 278 13.90 12.50 -20.72
CA LEU A 278 15.17 11.85 -21.04
C LEU A 278 15.10 11.18 -22.42
N ILE A 279 14.04 10.44 -22.70
CA ILE A 279 13.84 9.83 -24.03
C ILE A 279 13.59 10.90 -25.09
N ALA A 280 12.70 11.85 -24.84
CA ALA A 280 12.28 12.84 -25.85
C ALA A 280 13.38 13.79 -26.29
N ILE A 281 14.35 14.12 -25.41
CA ILE A 281 15.42 15.09 -25.70
C ILE A 281 16.68 14.36 -26.15
N TRP A 282 17.16 13.39 -25.36
CA TRP A 282 18.46 12.72 -25.58
C TRP A 282 18.33 11.33 -26.23
N GLY A 283 17.13 10.92 -26.60
CA GLY A 283 16.89 9.66 -27.29
C GLY A 283 17.41 9.61 -28.72
N GLY A 284 17.34 8.42 -29.31
CA GLY A 284 17.78 8.16 -30.67
C GLY A 284 16.88 8.75 -31.78
N SER A 285 16.87 8.08 -32.92
CA SER A 285 16.21 8.61 -34.14
C SER A 285 14.68 8.64 -34.04
N ASN A 286 14.08 7.71 -33.28
CA ASN A 286 12.63 7.57 -33.13
C ASN A 286 12.11 8.00 -31.74
N LYS A 287 12.89 8.83 -31.04
CA LYS A 287 12.66 9.27 -29.67
C LYS A 287 11.27 9.86 -29.40
N ARG A 288 10.69 10.59 -30.35
CA ARG A 288 9.38 11.20 -30.21
C ARG A 288 8.27 10.14 -30.08
N TYR A 289 8.30 9.15 -30.93
CA TYR A 289 7.34 8.04 -30.88
C TYR A 289 7.52 7.23 -29.58
N ALA A 290 8.75 6.87 -29.26
CA ALA A 290 9.08 6.07 -28.10
C ALA A 290 8.66 6.75 -26.78
N SER A 291 8.97 8.05 -26.62
CA SER A 291 8.61 8.80 -25.42
C SER A 291 7.10 8.94 -25.25
N ILE A 292 6.35 9.24 -26.31
CA ILE A 292 4.89 9.37 -26.25
C ILE A 292 4.25 8.00 -25.97
N LYS A 293 4.69 6.93 -26.65
CA LYS A 293 4.20 5.57 -26.42
C LYS A 293 4.44 5.12 -24.99
N PHE A 294 5.66 5.31 -24.48
CA PHE A 294 6.01 5.01 -23.09
C PHE A 294 5.08 5.73 -22.13
N PHE A 295 4.93 7.04 -22.27
CA PHE A 295 4.13 7.84 -21.36
C PHE A 295 2.64 7.43 -21.37
N ILE A 296 2.01 7.41 -22.57
CA ILE A 296 0.58 7.08 -22.67
C ILE A 296 0.31 5.66 -22.17
N TYR A 297 1.16 4.71 -22.54
CA TYR A 297 0.98 3.29 -22.22
C TYR A 297 1.02 3.07 -20.70
N THR A 298 2.06 3.59 -20.05
CA THR A 298 2.25 3.40 -18.60
C THR A 298 1.28 4.25 -17.79
N PHE A 299 1.00 5.49 -18.19
CA PHE A 299 0.05 6.37 -17.52
C PHE A 299 -1.38 5.82 -17.56
N THR A 300 -1.85 5.29 -18.72
CA THR A 300 -3.21 4.73 -18.81
C THR A 300 -3.40 3.55 -17.85
N ALA A 301 -2.39 2.69 -17.73
CA ALA A 301 -2.46 1.55 -16.82
C ALA A 301 -2.42 1.96 -15.35
N SER A 302 -1.65 2.98 -15.01
CA SER A 302 -1.57 3.47 -13.63
C SER A 302 -2.85 4.20 -13.19
N VAL A 303 -3.59 4.83 -14.10
CA VAL A 303 -4.93 5.36 -13.79
C VAL A 303 -5.89 4.23 -13.38
N VAL A 304 -5.82 3.06 -14.01
CA VAL A 304 -6.61 1.88 -13.58
C VAL A 304 -6.21 1.44 -12.17
N MET A 305 -4.90 1.44 -11.86
CA MET A 305 -4.39 1.16 -10.51
C MET A 305 -4.91 2.19 -9.48
N LEU A 306 -4.94 3.47 -9.83
CA LEU A 306 -5.51 4.52 -8.96
C LEU A 306 -6.97 4.24 -8.62
N VAL A 307 -7.78 3.81 -9.61
CA VAL A 307 -9.18 3.41 -9.34
C VAL A 307 -9.24 2.27 -8.32
N GLY A 308 -8.32 1.30 -8.38
CA GLY A 308 -8.19 0.24 -7.38
C GLY A 308 -7.88 0.77 -5.98
N PHE A 309 -6.94 1.71 -5.84
CA PHE A 309 -6.63 2.35 -4.55
C PHE A 309 -7.80 3.18 -4.00
N MET A 310 -8.51 3.90 -4.87
CA MET A 310 -9.71 4.64 -4.47
C MET A 310 -10.83 3.70 -4.01
N ALA A 311 -11.02 2.57 -4.69
CA ALA A 311 -11.99 1.57 -4.28
C ALA A 311 -11.66 1.02 -2.88
N LEU A 312 -10.39 0.68 -2.62
CA LEU A 312 -9.93 0.26 -1.29
C LEU A 312 -10.22 1.32 -0.22
N TYR A 313 -9.92 2.58 -0.50
CA TYR A 313 -10.17 3.69 0.42
C TYR A 313 -11.65 3.80 0.82
N PHE A 314 -12.56 3.75 -0.16
CA PHE A 314 -13.98 3.89 0.10
C PHE A 314 -14.59 2.66 0.80
N GLU A 315 -14.20 1.46 0.40
CA GLU A 315 -14.74 0.21 0.97
C GLU A 315 -14.17 -0.06 2.36
N ALA A 316 -12.92 0.35 2.61
CA ALA A 316 -12.32 0.20 3.92
C ALA A 316 -12.97 1.06 5.01
N GLY A 317 -13.67 2.14 4.66
CA GLY A 317 -14.28 3.04 5.63
C GLY A 317 -13.29 3.71 6.59
N ALA A 318 -11.98 3.47 6.40
CA ALA A 318 -10.92 3.93 7.31
C ALA A 318 -10.67 5.44 7.25
N ASN A 319 -11.27 6.15 6.29
CA ASN A 319 -11.00 7.57 6.02
C ASN A 319 -9.50 7.92 5.90
N SER A 320 -8.69 6.95 5.51
CA SER A 320 -7.24 7.03 5.43
C SER A 320 -6.73 6.23 4.24
N PHE A 321 -5.67 6.74 3.58
CA PHE A 321 -4.93 6.01 2.55
C PHE A 321 -3.76 5.20 3.12
N SER A 322 -3.57 5.18 4.45
CA SER A 322 -2.51 4.41 5.09
C SER A 322 -2.66 2.91 4.78
N MET A 323 -1.62 2.32 4.18
CA MET A 323 -1.57 0.87 3.92
C MET A 323 -1.69 0.07 5.20
N ILE A 324 -1.14 0.59 6.30
CA ILE A 324 -1.15 -0.04 7.62
C ILE A 324 -2.55 -0.02 8.22
N GLU A 325 -3.25 1.11 8.17
CA GLU A 325 -4.60 1.24 8.73
C GLU A 325 -5.60 0.39 7.96
N ILE A 326 -5.55 0.41 6.62
CA ILE A 326 -6.41 -0.44 5.79
C ILE A 326 -6.15 -1.93 6.06
N THR A 327 -4.90 -2.33 6.28
CA THR A 327 -4.57 -3.73 6.61
C THR A 327 -5.05 -4.11 8.02
N LYS A 328 -4.96 -3.20 8.98
CA LYS A 328 -5.40 -3.43 10.37
C LYS A 328 -6.92 -3.43 10.53
N ALA A 329 -7.64 -2.78 9.65
CA ALA A 329 -9.10 -2.66 9.74
C ALA A 329 -9.84 -4.01 9.62
N ASN A 330 -9.13 -5.11 9.33
CA ASN A 330 -9.67 -6.50 9.26
C ASN A 330 -11.01 -6.62 8.52
N ILE A 331 -11.15 -5.87 7.41
CA ILE A 331 -12.41 -5.73 6.71
C ILE A 331 -12.74 -7.00 5.90
N ASN A 332 -13.97 -7.44 5.98
CA ASN A 332 -14.49 -8.54 5.18
C ASN A 332 -14.88 -8.06 3.78
N PHE A 333 -13.90 -7.83 2.92
CA PHE A 333 -14.19 -7.54 1.52
C PHE A 333 -14.84 -8.72 0.84
N THR A 334 -15.92 -8.46 0.07
CA THR A 334 -16.55 -9.52 -0.74
C THR A 334 -15.55 -10.09 -1.75
N GLU A 335 -15.72 -11.36 -2.14
CA GLU A 335 -14.83 -12.02 -3.09
C GLU A 335 -14.79 -11.27 -4.43
N ASP A 336 -15.93 -10.84 -4.93
CA ASP A 336 -16.01 -10.04 -6.18
C ASP A 336 -15.23 -8.74 -6.07
N PHE A 337 -15.34 -8.02 -4.96
CA PHE A 337 -14.59 -6.78 -4.74
C PHE A 337 -13.08 -7.04 -4.75
N GLN A 338 -12.61 -8.09 -4.05
CA GLN A 338 -11.19 -8.46 -4.03
C GLN A 338 -10.67 -8.78 -5.44
N ILE A 339 -11.45 -9.51 -6.26
CA ILE A 339 -11.08 -9.83 -7.65
C ILE A 339 -10.94 -8.55 -8.48
N TRP A 340 -11.89 -7.62 -8.40
CA TRP A 340 -11.84 -6.38 -9.16
C TRP A 340 -10.68 -5.47 -8.75
N VAL A 341 -10.44 -5.30 -7.46
CA VAL A 341 -9.31 -4.53 -6.96
C VAL A 341 -7.99 -5.17 -7.37
N PHE A 342 -7.87 -6.50 -7.20
CA PHE A 342 -6.68 -7.23 -7.64
C PHE A 342 -6.43 -7.04 -9.14
N ALA A 343 -7.46 -7.16 -9.98
CA ALA A 343 -7.32 -6.97 -11.42
C ALA A 343 -6.86 -5.54 -11.77
N ALA A 344 -7.39 -4.53 -11.11
CA ALA A 344 -6.99 -3.13 -11.32
C ALA A 344 -5.52 -2.89 -10.94
N LEU A 345 -5.09 -3.37 -9.77
CA LEU A 345 -3.70 -3.26 -9.32
C LEU A 345 -2.76 -4.09 -10.21
N PHE A 346 -3.17 -5.31 -10.55
CA PHE A 346 -2.39 -6.20 -11.42
C PHE A 346 -2.12 -5.57 -12.79
N ILE A 347 -3.11 -4.94 -13.42
CA ILE A 347 -2.92 -4.25 -14.71
C ILE A 347 -1.88 -3.13 -14.56
N GLY A 348 -1.99 -2.29 -13.54
CA GLY A 348 -1.04 -1.21 -13.31
C GLY A 348 0.40 -1.70 -13.13
N PHE A 349 0.60 -2.71 -12.31
CA PHE A 349 1.91 -3.31 -12.08
C PHE A 349 2.43 -4.10 -13.28
N ALA A 350 1.58 -4.92 -13.92
CA ALA A 350 1.96 -5.76 -15.05
C ALA A 350 2.40 -4.95 -16.28
N VAL A 351 1.79 -3.80 -16.51
CA VAL A 351 2.24 -2.86 -17.55
C VAL A 351 3.61 -2.28 -17.20
N LYS A 352 3.83 -1.88 -15.97
CA LYS A 352 5.11 -1.29 -15.53
C LYS A 352 6.24 -2.31 -15.51
N ILE A 353 5.97 -3.57 -15.10
CA ILE A 353 6.91 -4.72 -15.10
C ILE A 353 7.07 -5.35 -16.49
N PRO A 354 6.71 -4.72 -17.55
CA PRO A 354 6.41 -5.12 -18.91
C PRO A 354 6.07 -6.61 -19.11
N SER A 355 5.02 -7.04 -18.44
CA SER A 355 4.52 -8.42 -18.62
C SER A 355 3.81 -8.60 -19.96
N VAL A 356 3.92 -9.77 -20.58
CA VAL A 356 3.17 -10.11 -21.81
C VAL A 356 1.67 -10.15 -21.47
N PRO A 357 0.80 -9.49 -22.26
CA PRO A 357 1.02 -8.85 -23.58
C PRO A 357 1.35 -7.34 -23.51
N TRP A 358 1.46 -6.72 -22.34
CA TRP A 358 1.59 -5.26 -22.15
C TRP A 358 3.04 -4.73 -22.24
N HIS A 359 3.99 -5.51 -22.73
CA HIS A 359 5.42 -5.19 -22.76
C HIS A 359 5.87 -4.34 -23.96
N THR A 360 4.99 -4.05 -24.91
CA THR A 360 5.39 -3.50 -26.22
C THR A 360 5.96 -2.06 -26.17
N TRP A 361 5.79 -1.37 -25.05
CA TRP A 361 6.41 -0.05 -24.83
C TRP A 361 7.90 -0.15 -24.48
N LEU A 362 8.31 -1.24 -23.82
CA LEU A 362 9.67 -1.39 -23.28
C LEU A 362 10.74 -1.43 -24.38
N PRO A 363 10.63 -2.25 -25.45
CA PRO A 363 11.64 -2.27 -26.50
C PRO A 363 11.84 -0.90 -27.13
N ASP A 364 10.76 -0.17 -27.45
CA ASP A 364 10.85 1.14 -28.07
C ASP A 364 11.47 2.16 -27.11
N ALA A 365 11.04 2.18 -25.85
CA ALA A 365 11.55 3.11 -24.84
C ALA A 365 13.04 2.89 -24.54
N HIS A 366 13.47 1.63 -24.32
CA HIS A 366 14.84 1.33 -23.94
C HIS A 366 15.84 1.40 -25.10
N VAL A 367 15.42 1.09 -26.33
CA VAL A 367 16.28 1.24 -27.51
C VAL A 367 16.57 2.72 -27.79
N GLU A 368 15.57 3.57 -27.60
CA GLU A 368 15.70 5.00 -27.87
C GLU A 368 16.28 5.80 -26.69
N ALA A 369 16.10 5.34 -25.45
CA ALA A 369 16.57 6.07 -24.27
C ALA A 369 18.10 6.22 -24.23
N PRO A 370 18.62 7.35 -23.68
CA PRO A 370 20.03 7.42 -23.37
C PRO A 370 20.39 6.36 -22.31
N THR A 371 21.63 5.85 -22.36
CA THR A 371 22.09 4.75 -21.48
C THR A 371 21.77 5.02 -20.01
N ALA A 372 21.96 6.24 -19.52
CA ALA A 372 21.64 6.64 -18.16
C ALA A 372 20.14 6.57 -17.82
N GLY A 373 19.25 6.66 -18.80
CA GLY A 373 17.81 6.48 -18.62
C GLY A 373 17.38 5.01 -18.65
N SER A 374 18.22 4.14 -19.23
CA SER A 374 17.96 2.68 -19.30
C SER A 374 18.57 1.89 -18.13
N ILE A 375 19.50 2.51 -17.38
CA ILE A 375 20.07 1.96 -16.13
C ILE A 375 19.06 2.11 -14.98
#